data_3d5c901daafc31d5e0c5cdba3f7850b9
#
_entry.id   3d5c901daafc31d5e0c5cdba3f7850b9
#
_cell.length_a   1.000
_cell.length_b   1.000
_cell.length_c   1.000
_cell.angle_alpha   90.00
_cell.angle_beta   90.00
_cell.angle_gamma   90.00
#
_symmetry.space_group_name_H-M   'P 1'
#
loop_
_entity.id
_entity.type
_entity.pdbx_description
1 polymer ?
#
loop_
_entity_poly.entity_id
_entity_poly.type
_entity_poly.pdbx_seq_one_letter_code
_entity_poly.pdbx_strand_id
1 'polypeptide(L)'
;MIQQGLIVQASWKTNETVEPVIVFKSFNHRHKLQAASLQGIYKNHSLPRERLKTILKGSHGHVGISFDIGKPNRLVFCESFIDLMSYYELHQQNLSDVRLVSMEGLKRSVVAYQTLRLIAEENQKLEFLDTVIPSKLLPLINTIRDTTSYFDNHPDLLTLAVDCDEAGKDFSDKLSQSGFPVLLDLPNNESGKEKIDWNDILREKKSDFQFKLETVKDTFGNPPVRQTSQCLEL
;
A
#
# COMPACT_ATOMS: atom_id res chain seq x y z
N MET A 1 -9.37 -4.47 5.59
CA MET A 1 -8.47 -3.42 6.13
C MET A 1 -9.01 -2.80 7.43
N ILE A 2 -10.21 -2.22 7.47
CA ILE A 2 -10.80 -1.67 8.71
C ILE A 2 -11.02 -2.79 9.74
N GLN A 3 -11.63 -3.90 9.36
CA GLN A 3 -11.84 -5.06 10.23
C GLN A 3 -10.55 -5.67 10.77
N GLN A 4 -9.45 -5.55 10.04
CA GLN A 4 -8.12 -6.00 10.47
C GLN A 4 -7.42 -4.96 11.37
N GLY A 5 -8.04 -3.82 11.63
CA GLY A 5 -7.48 -2.76 12.47
C GLY A 5 -6.30 -2.00 11.85
N LEU A 6 -6.05 -2.14 10.55
CA LEU A 6 -4.99 -1.42 9.84
C LEU A 6 -5.29 0.07 9.72
N ILE A 7 -6.58 0.43 9.66
CA ILE A 7 -7.08 1.80 9.57
C ILE A 7 -8.04 2.04 10.70
N VAL A 8 -7.84 3.12 11.44
CA VAL A 8 -8.79 3.60 12.44
C VAL A 8 -8.89 5.12 12.38
N GLN A 9 -10.04 5.66 12.76
CA GLN A 9 -10.21 7.08 12.97
C GLN A 9 -9.90 7.41 14.43
N ALA A 10 -9.25 8.55 14.66
CA ALA A 10 -8.94 9.07 16.00
C ALA A 10 -9.02 10.59 16.00
N SER A 11 -8.94 11.17 17.19
CA SER A 11 -8.75 12.61 17.37
C SER A 11 -7.30 12.86 17.77
N TRP A 12 -6.63 13.75 17.05
CA TRP A 12 -5.27 14.17 17.35
C TRP A 12 -5.28 15.54 18.01
N LYS A 13 -4.71 15.61 19.22
CA LYS A 13 -4.63 16.84 19.99
C LYS A 13 -3.23 17.43 19.84
N THR A 14 -3.16 18.65 19.35
CA THR A 14 -1.99 19.52 19.48
C THR A 14 -2.18 20.47 20.69
N ASN A 15 -1.22 21.36 20.95
CA ASN A 15 -1.34 22.31 22.03
C ASN A 15 -2.56 23.26 21.86
N GLU A 16 -2.98 23.52 20.64
CA GLU A 16 -3.97 24.55 20.30
C GLU A 16 -5.24 24.00 19.69
N THR A 17 -5.19 22.81 19.08
CA THR A 17 -6.30 22.27 18.30
C THR A 17 -6.49 20.77 18.51
N VAL A 18 -7.73 20.33 18.27
CA VAL A 18 -8.06 18.89 18.15
C VAL A 18 -8.63 18.68 16.76
N GLU A 19 -8.01 17.79 15.99
CA GLU A 19 -8.51 17.45 14.66
C GLU A 19 -8.72 15.95 14.48
N PRO A 20 -9.72 15.54 13.68
CA PRO A 20 -9.90 14.14 13.33
C PRO A 20 -8.81 13.70 12.37
N VAL A 21 -8.27 12.52 12.64
CA VAL A 21 -7.20 11.91 11.83
C VAL A 21 -7.55 10.48 11.46
N ILE A 22 -6.99 10.03 10.35
CA ILE A 22 -6.90 8.61 10.02
C ILE A 22 -5.55 8.11 10.54
N VAL A 23 -5.58 7.00 11.24
CA VAL A 23 -4.38 6.31 11.75
C VAL A 23 -4.17 5.06 10.92
N PHE A 24 -3.00 4.95 10.29
CA PHE A 24 -2.54 3.77 9.58
C PHE A 24 -1.58 3.00 10.48
N LYS A 25 -1.84 1.71 10.69
CA LYS A 25 -1.08 0.86 11.61
C LYS A 25 -0.34 -0.25 10.90
N SER A 26 0.92 -0.45 11.28
CA SER A 26 1.79 -1.51 10.79
C SER A 26 1.95 -2.59 11.86
N PHE A 27 1.79 -3.86 11.47
CA PHE A 27 1.91 -5.00 12.36
C PHE A 27 2.96 -5.98 11.81
N ASN A 28 3.78 -6.55 12.70
CA ASN A 28 4.72 -7.59 12.30
C ASN A 28 4.01 -8.95 12.11
N HIS A 29 4.78 -9.98 11.78
CA HIS A 29 4.31 -11.36 11.56
C HIS A 29 3.62 -11.99 12.80
N ARG A 30 3.81 -11.44 14.00
CA ARG A 30 3.13 -11.83 15.25
C ARG A 30 1.95 -10.94 15.61
N HIS A 31 1.45 -10.14 14.65
CA HIS A 31 0.39 -9.15 14.89
C HIS A 31 0.66 -8.14 16.01
N LYS A 32 1.95 -7.89 16.33
CA LYS A 32 2.34 -6.82 17.25
C LYS A 32 2.50 -5.52 16.50
N LEU A 33 1.91 -4.44 17.04
CA LEU A 33 2.02 -3.09 16.48
C LEU A 33 3.50 -2.68 16.41
N GLN A 34 3.93 -2.24 15.24
CA GLN A 34 5.30 -1.79 14.96
C GLN A 34 5.39 -0.31 14.67
N ALA A 35 4.41 0.22 13.98
CA ALA A 35 4.38 1.62 13.60
C ALA A 35 2.95 2.13 13.48
N ALA A 36 2.78 3.43 13.64
CA ALA A 36 1.55 4.11 13.29
C ALA A 36 1.87 5.47 12.67
N SER A 37 1.18 5.80 11.59
CA SER A 37 1.20 7.11 10.96
C SER A 37 -0.18 7.74 11.00
N LEU A 38 -0.22 9.07 11.10
CA LEU A 38 -1.45 9.86 11.18
C LEU A 38 -1.57 10.72 9.93
N GLN A 39 -2.78 10.84 9.41
CA GLN A 39 -3.12 11.79 8.37
C GLN A 39 -4.39 12.56 8.74
N GLY A 40 -4.30 13.88 8.74
CA GLY A 40 -5.44 14.77 8.95
C GLY A 40 -6.50 14.60 7.87
N ILE A 41 -7.77 14.58 8.28
CA ILE A 41 -8.90 14.46 7.34
C ILE A 41 -9.15 15.80 6.64
N TYR A 42 -9.00 16.90 7.35
CA TYR A 42 -9.23 18.23 6.81
C TYR A 42 -7.99 18.83 6.15
N LYS A 43 -8.22 19.64 5.12
CA LYS A 43 -7.16 20.47 4.55
C LYS A 43 -6.80 21.58 5.53
N ASN A 44 -5.50 21.81 5.69
CA ASN A 44 -4.94 22.92 6.43
C ASN A 44 -3.86 23.59 5.59
N HIS A 45 -4.22 24.71 4.97
CA HIS A 45 -3.36 25.44 4.05
C HIS A 45 -2.12 26.07 4.73
N SER A 46 -2.07 26.08 6.06
CA SER A 46 -0.86 26.51 6.80
C SER A 46 0.24 25.44 6.82
N LEU A 47 -0.08 24.21 6.45
CA LEU A 47 0.86 23.08 6.41
C LEU A 47 1.46 22.90 5.02
N PRO A 48 2.77 22.56 4.90
CA PRO A 48 3.43 22.38 3.60
C PRO A 48 2.76 21.35 2.67
N ARG A 49 2.04 20.39 3.24
CA ARG A 49 1.32 19.32 2.51
C ARG A 49 -0.21 19.46 2.59
N GLU A 50 -0.71 20.64 2.95
CA GLU A 50 -2.13 20.93 3.14
C GLU A 50 -2.89 19.97 4.08
N ARG A 51 -2.20 19.03 4.74
CA ARG A 51 -2.77 18.10 5.72
C ARG A 51 -1.73 17.73 6.77
N LEU A 52 -2.19 17.49 7.97
CA LEU A 52 -1.36 16.87 8.98
C LEU A 52 -0.87 15.51 8.47
N LYS A 53 0.43 15.27 8.52
CA LYS A 53 1.03 13.96 8.27
C LYS A 53 2.17 13.78 9.26
N THR A 54 2.06 12.78 10.15
CA THR A 54 3.07 12.52 11.17
C THR A 54 3.19 11.03 11.46
N ILE A 55 4.37 10.62 11.89
CA ILE A 55 4.66 9.26 12.35
C ILE A 55 4.76 9.31 13.87
N LEU A 56 4.08 8.39 14.55
CA LEU A 56 4.11 8.34 16.01
C LEU A 56 5.51 7.96 16.52
N LYS A 57 5.91 8.60 17.63
CA LYS A 57 7.16 8.29 18.30
C LYS A 57 7.21 6.81 18.71
N GLY A 58 8.35 6.16 18.51
CA GLY A 58 8.52 4.73 18.78
C GLY A 58 8.13 3.81 17.61
N SER A 59 7.73 4.38 16.47
CA SER A 59 7.44 3.59 15.27
C SER A 59 8.71 3.02 14.64
N HIS A 60 8.64 1.73 14.25
CA HIS A 60 9.70 1.01 13.53
C HIS A 60 9.29 0.83 12.07
N GLY A 61 9.91 1.60 11.17
CA GLY A 61 9.49 1.73 9.77
C GLY A 61 9.96 0.65 8.81
N HIS A 62 10.49 -0.49 9.30
CA HIS A 62 11.05 -1.55 8.44
C HIS A 62 10.02 -2.64 8.05
N VAL A 63 8.83 -2.64 8.67
CA VAL A 63 7.81 -3.67 8.42
C VAL A 63 6.87 -3.28 7.29
N GLY A 64 6.54 -1.99 7.15
CA GLY A 64 5.50 -1.51 6.25
C GLY A 64 4.09 -1.85 6.75
N ILE A 65 3.07 -1.44 5.99
CA ILE A 65 1.68 -1.82 6.26
C ILE A 65 1.28 -2.83 5.19
N SER A 66 0.79 -3.99 5.60
CA SER A 66 0.46 -5.04 4.64
C SER A 66 -0.85 -5.73 4.95
N PHE A 67 -1.51 -6.24 3.91
CA PHE A 67 -2.62 -7.16 4.02
C PHE A 67 -2.61 -8.16 2.88
N ASP A 68 -3.18 -9.33 3.14
CA ASP A 68 -3.16 -10.47 2.25
C ASP A 68 -4.50 -10.63 1.54
N ILE A 69 -4.44 -11.02 0.28
CA ILE A 69 -5.58 -11.47 -0.53
C ILE A 69 -5.28 -12.91 -0.88
N GLY A 70 -6.13 -13.84 -0.47
CA GLY A 70 -5.87 -15.28 -0.62
C GLY A 70 -4.68 -15.76 0.20
N LYS A 71 -3.92 -16.71 -0.33
CA LYS A 71 -2.66 -17.21 0.22
C LYS A 71 -1.50 -16.60 -0.57
N PRO A 72 -0.82 -15.58 -0.05
CA PRO A 72 0.17 -14.85 -0.83
C PRO A 72 1.32 -15.74 -1.33
N ASN A 73 1.65 -15.60 -2.60
CA ASN A 73 2.84 -16.16 -3.24
C ASN A 73 3.67 -15.07 -3.96
N ARG A 74 3.21 -13.83 -3.93
CA ARG A 74 3.87 -12.66 -4.51
C ARG A 74 3.56 -11.41 -3.71
N LEU A 75 4.33 -10.35 -3.96
CA LEU A 75 4.29 -9.10 -3.22
C LEU A 75 4.11 -7.92 -4.17
N VAL A 76 3.21 -7.00 -3.83
CA VAL A 76 3.08 -5.72 -4.53
C VAL A 76 3.37 -4.60 -3.55
N PHE A 77 4.28 -3.71 -3.91
CA PHE A 77 4.75 -2.61 -3.07
C PHE A 77 4.31 -1.27 -3.62
N CYS A 78 3.55 -0.50 -2.83
CA CYS A 78 3.21 0.89 -3.10
C CYS A 78 4.01 1.82 -2.18
N GLU A 79 4.20 3.08 -2.59
CA GLU A 79 4.95 4.04 -1.80
C GLU A 79 4.22 4.41 -0.50
N SER A 80 2.93 4.76 -0.59
CA SER A 80 2.10 5.15 0.56
C SER A 80 0.91 4.22 0.75
N PHE A 81 0.25 4.32 1.91
CA PHE A 81 -0.95 3.54 2.17
C PHE A 81 -2.15 4.05 1.34
N ILE A 82 -2.19 5.33 0.99
CA ILE A 82 -3.23 5.89 0.10
C ILE A 82 -3.10 5.28 -1.29
N ASP A 83 -1.87 5.19 -1.83
CA ASP A 83 -1.62 4.55 -3.13
C ASP A 83 -1.94 3.06 -3.09
N LEU A 84 -1.61 2.37 -2.00
CA LEU A 84 -2.00 0.97 -1.79
C LEU A 84 -3.51 0.76 -1.85
N MET A 85 -4.29 1.62 -1.18
CA MET A 85 -5.75 1.56 -1.23
C MET A 85 -6.28 1.85 -2.63
N SER A 86 -5.68 2.81 -3.32
CA SER A 86 -6.06 3.19 -4.69
C SER A 86 -5.72 2.08 -5.68
N TYR A 87 -4.54 1.49 -5.55
CA TYR A 87 -4.12 0.32 -6.32
C TYR A 87 -5.08 -0.85 -6.12
N TYR A 88 -5.42 -1.18 -4.88
CA TYR A 88 -6.39 -2.23 -4.57
C TYR A 88 -7.75 -1.96 -5.23
N GLU A 89 -8.29 -0.76 -5.10
CA GLU A 89 -9.59 -0.39 -5.70
C GLU A 89 -9.57 -0.52 -7.23
N LEU A 90 -8.45 -0.16 -7.86
CA LEU A 90 -8.30 -0.22 -9.32
C LEU A 90 -8.15 -1.66 -9.85
N HIS A 91 -7.54 -2.55 -9.08
CA HIS A 91 -7.12 -3.88 -9.53
C HIS A 91 -7.81 -5.04 -8.80
N GLN A 92 -8.70 -4.80 -7.84
CA GLN A 92 -9.27 -5.81 -6.94
C GLN A 92 -9.86 -7.03 -7.62
N GLN A 93 -10.37 -6.87 -8.86
CA GLN A 93 -10.95 -7.98 -9.63
C GLN A 93 -9.88 -8.96 -10.15
N ASN A 94 -8.64 -8.52 -10.26
CA ASN A 94 -7.51 -9.27 -10.82
C ASN A 94 -6.47 -9.68 -9.76
N LEU A 95 -6.69 -9.29 -8.50
CA LEU A 95 -5.79 -9.60 -7.40
C LEU A 95 -6.19 -10.91 -6.74
N SER A 96 -5.27 -11.88 -6.78
CA SER A 96 -5.40 -13.15 -6.06
C SER A 96 -4.02 -13.57 -5.53
N ASP A 97 -4.01 -14.25 -4.40
CA ASP A 97 -2.82 -14.83 -3.78
C ASP A 97 -1.63 -13.86 -3.68
N VAL A 98 -1.91 -12.64 -3.26
CA VAL A 98 -0.95 -11.55 -3.20
C VAL A 98 -0.95 -10.86 -1.83
N ARG A 99 0.23 -10.45 -1.36
CA ARG A 99 0.36 -9.50 -0.25
C ARG A 99 0.58 -8.11 -0.82
N LEU A 100 -0.33 -7.20 -0.50
CA LEU A 100 -0.20 -5.79 -0.80
C LEU A 100 0.52 -5.09 0.35
N VAL A 101 1.51 -4.26 0.03
CA VAL A 101 2.40 -3.63 1.00
C VAL A 101 2.54 -2.14 0.71
N SER A 102 2.26 -1.31 1.71
CA SER A 102 2.70 0.09 1.72
C SER A 102 4.07 0.18 2.39
N MET A 103 5.01 0.78 1.70
CA MET A 103 6.36 0.99 2.24
C MET A 103 6.43 2.19 3.19
N GLU A 104 5.40 3.06 3.22
CA GLU A 104 5.42 4.34 3.95
C GLU A 104 6.65 5.19 3.59
N GLY A 105 6.85 5.39 2.29
CA GLY A 105 8.02 5.92 1.61
C GLY A 105 8.84 4.80 0.94
N LEU A 106 9.79 5.16 0.11
CA LEU A 106 10.59 4.21 -0.68
C LEU A 106 11.66 3.52 0.20
N LYS A 107 11.30 2.41 0.87
CA LYS A 107 12.13 1.75 1.88
C LYS A 107 12.53 0.32 1.49
N ARG A 108 13.78 0.12 1.10
CA ARG A 108 14.36 -1.21 0.81
C ARG A 108 14.24 -2.19 2.00
N SER A 109 14.27 -1.69 3.24
CA SER A 109 14.09 -2.52 4.44
C SER A 109 12.71 -3.14 4.53
N VAL A 110 11.66 -2.45 4.04
CA VAL A 110 10.29 -3.01 3.97
C VAL A 110 10.22 -4.09 2.91
N VAL A 111 10.82 -3.86 1.73
CA VAL A 111 10.91 -4.89 0.68
C VAL A 111 11.59 -6.13 1.24
N ALA A 112 12.76 -5.97 1.86
CA ALA A 112 13.51 -7.09 2.44
C ALA A 112 12.72 -7.83 3.53
N TYR A 113 12.09 -7.10 4.47
CA TYR A 113 11.29 -7.72 5.53
C TYR A 113 10.12 -8.54 4.97
N GLN A 114 9.33 -7.97 4.08
CA GLN A 114 8.14 -8.65 3.55
C GLN A 114 8.50 -9.84 2.66
N THR A 115 9.61 -9.74 1.92
CA THR A 115 10.13 -10.88 1.15
C THR A 115 10.62 -11.99 2.06
N LEU A 116 11.43 -11.68 3.09
CA LEU A 116 11.87 -12.68 4.08
C LEU A 116 10.67 -13.30 4.81
N ARG A 117 9.65 -12.50 5.11
CA ARG A 117 8.42 -13.00 5.73
C ARG A 117 7.71 -14.00 4.83
N LEU A 118 7.56 -13.71 3.54
CA LEU A 118 6.93 -14.64 2.60
C LEU A 118 7.72 -15.94 2.49
N ILE A 119 9.05 -15.87 2.34
CA ILE A 119 9.94 -17.04 2.31
C ILE A 119 9.82 -17.86 3.60
N ALA A 120 9.77 -17.21 4.77
CA ALA A 120 9.64 -17.87 6.06
C ALA A 120 8.25 -18.54 6.22
N GLU A 121 7.18 -17.93 5.73
CA GLU A 121 5.84 -18.51 5.69
C GLU A 121 5.78 -19.76 4.82
N GLU A 122 6.33 -19.72 3.61
CA GLU A 122 6.42 -20.86 2.70
C GLU A 122 7.17 -22.05 3.31
N ASN A 123 8.23 -21.75 4.04
CA ASN A 123 9.06 -22.75 4.70
C ASN A 123 8.60 -23.13 6.12
N GLN A 124 7.49 -22.59 6.60
CA GLN A 124 6.95 -22.80 7.95
C GLN A 124 7.95 -22.45 9.06
N LYS A 125 8.73 -21.36 8.87
CA LYS A 125 9.80 -20.89 9.78
C LYS A 125 9.64 -19.43 10.16
N LEU A 126 8.38 -19.00 10.40
CA LEU A 126 8.08 -17.60 10.76
C LEU A 126 8.81 -17.11 12.02
N GLU A 127 9.08 -18.01 12.97
CA GLU A 127 9.84 -17.72 14.19
C GLU A 127 11.26 -17.25 13.92
N PHE A 128 11.83 -17.58 12.75
CA PHE A 128 13.14 -17.06 12.33
C PHE A 128 13.17 -15.53 12.32
N LEU A 129 12.08 -14.88 11.93
CA LEU A 129 12.00 -13.42 11.87
C LEU A 129 12.17 -12.75 13.25
N ASP A 130 11.89 -13.45 14.34
CA ASP A 130 12.12 -12.92 15.70
C ASP A 130 13.61 -12.73 16.02
N THR A 131 14.46 -13.44 15.34
CA THR A 131 15.92 -13.39 15.53
C THR A 131 16.58 -12.34 14.64
N VAL A 132 15.83 -11.79 13.65
CA VAL A 132 16.38 -10.87 12.66
C VAL A 132 16.24 -9.41 13.12
N ILE A 133 17.36 -8.77 13.38
CA ILE A 133 17.37 -7.33 13.65
C ILE A 133 17.25 -6.54 12.33
N PRO A 134 16.66 -5.34 12.33
CA PRO A 134 16.40 -4.56 11.11
C PRO A 134 17.63 -4.33 10.21
N SER A 135 18.81 -4.14 10.79
CA SER A 135 20.07 -3.95 10.06
C SER A 135 20.55 -5.19 9.28
N LYS A 136 20.01 -6.37 9.60
CA LYS A 136 20.35 -7.63 8.92
C LYS A 136 19.37 -8.02 7.81
N LEU A 137 18.26 -7.33 7.65
CA LEU A 137 17.23 -7.66 6.63
C LEU A 137 17.82 -7.65 5.21
N LEU A 138 18.48 -6.56 4.82
CA LEU A 138 19.09 -6.44 3.48
C LEU A 138 20.26 -7.43 3.28
N PRO A 139 21.22 -7.59 4.21
CA PRO A 139 22.22 -8.63 4.10
C PRO A 139 21.66 -10.04 3.92
N LEU A 140 20.60 -10.41 4.67
CA LEU A 140 19.99 -11.74 4.59
C LEU A 140 19.33 -11.98 3.23
N ILE A 141 18.55 -11.02 2.74
CA ILE A 141 17.88 -11.20 1.46
C ILE A 141 18.90 -11.25 0.29
N ASN A 142 19.99 -10.49 0.39
CA ASN A 142 21.10 -10.58 -0.56
C ASN A 142 21.77 -11.97 -0.49
N THR A 143 21.98 -12.52 0.71
CA THR A 143 22.51 -13.87 0.86
C THR A 143 21.62 -14.90 0.17
N ILE A 144 20.30 -14.85 0.37
CA ILE A 144 19.35 -15.76 -0.31
C ILE A 144 19.48 -15.63 -1.83
N ARG A 145 19.53 -14.41 -2.36
CA ARG A 145 19.71 -14.16 -3.80
C ARG A 145 21.02 -14.78 -4.32
N ASP A 146 22.13 -14.58 -3.60
CA ASP A 146 23.46 -14.94 -4.06
C ASP A 146 23.75 -16.44 -3.89
N THR A 147 23.04 -17.14 -2.99
CA THR A 147 23.36 -18.53 -2.63
C THR A 147 22.26 -19.53 -2.99
N THR A 148 21.12 -19.08 -3.48
CA THR A 148 19.99 -19.95 -3.85
C THR A 148 19.41 -19.54 -5.20
N SER A 149 18.65 -20.44 -5.84
CA SER A 149 17.85 -20.13 -7.03
C SER A 149 16.44 -19.64 -6.70
N TYR A 150 16.18 -19.18 -5.48
CA TYR A 150 14.83 -18.81 -5.06
C TYR A 150 14.22 -17.74 -5.95
N PHE A 151 14.95 -16.67 -6.23
CA PHE A 151 14.45 -15.56 -7.07
C PHE A 151 14.37 -15.94 -8.55
N ASP A 152 15.23 -16.81 -9.04
CA ASP A 152 15.17 -17.31 -10.42
C ASP A 152 13.91 -18.15 -10.65
N ASN A 153 13.50 -18.90 -9.63
CA ASN A 153 12.27 -19.70 -9.63
C ASN A 153 10.99 -18.89 -9.40
N HIS A 154 11.12 -17.63 -8.95
CA HIS A 154 10.00 -16.73 -8.65
C HIS A 154 10.21 -15.36 -9.32
N PRO A 155 10.21 -15.28 -10.66
CA PRO A 155 10.51 -14.05 -11.39
C PRO A 155 9.44 -12.95 -11.22
N ASP A 156 8.24 -13.31 -10.79
CA ASP A 156 7.09 -12.45 -10.55
C ASP A 156 6.86 -12.15 -9.04
N LEU A 157 7.83 -12.49 -8.20
CA LEU A 157 7.73 -12.35 -6.76
C LEU A 157 7.49 -10.91 -6.31
N LEU A 158 8.20 -9.97 -6.92
CA LEU A 158 8.23 -8.57 -6.49
C LEU A 158 7.67 -7.66 -7.59
N THR A 159 6.55 -7.01 -7.31
CA THR A 159 6.02 -5.94 -8.16
C THR A 159 6.14 -4.61 -7.41
N LEU A 160 6.71 -3.60 -8.07
CA LEU A 160 6.76 -2.23 -7.59
C LEU A 160 5.66 -1.41 -8.28
N ALA A 161 4.67 -1.02 -7.51
CA ALA A 161 3.58 -0.12 -7.88
C ALA A 161 3.80 1.25 -7.22
N VAL A 162 4.98 1.84 -7.48
CA VAL A 162 5.42 3.13 -6.94
C VAL A 162 4.93 4.28 -7.81
N ASP A 163 5.10 5.52 -7.33
CA ASP A 163 4.72 6.71 -8.07
C ASP A 163 5.54 6.83 -9.37
N CYS A 164 4.93 7.37 -10.42
CA CYS A 164 5.61 7.69 -11.67
C CYS A 164 6.29 9.06 -11.53
N ASP A 165 7.42 9.08 -10.84
CA ASP A 165 8.30 10.24 -10.64
C ASP A 165 9.77 9.80 -10.62
N GLU A 166 10.69 10.77 -10.49
CA GLU A 166 12.14 10.50 -10.45
C GLU A 166 12.54 9.62 -9.27
N ALA A 167 11.92 9.82 -8.10
CA ALA A 167 12.24 9.06 -6.89
C ALA A 167 11.80 7.59 -7.00
N GLY A 168 10.60 7.33 -7.53
CA GLY A 168 10.08 5.99 -7.80
C GLY A 168 10.95 5.25 -8.83
N LYS A 169 11.36 5.95 -9.89
CA LYS A 169 12.26 5.40 -10.90
C LYS A 169 13.63 5.04 -10.31
N ASP A 170 14.28 5.96 -9.60
CA ASP A 170 15.59 5.73 -8.97
C ASP A 170 15.55 4.57 -7.97
N PHE A 171 14.46 4.46 -7.20
CA PHE A 171 14.27 3.36 -6.28
C PHE A 171 14.16 2.02 -7.02
N SER A 172 13.37 1.98 -8.10
CA SER A 172 13.16 0.78 -8.92
C SER A 172 14.43 0.33 -9.62
N ASP A 173 15.17 1.28 -10.19
CA ASP A 173 16.45 1.04 -10.86
C ASP A 173 17.48 0.46 -9.87
N LYS A 174 17.59 1.04 -8.68
CA LYS A 174 18.50 0.55 -7.62
C LYS A 174 18.16 -0.84 -7.13
N LEU A 175 16.87 -1.17 -7.05
CA LEU A 175 16.46 -2.51 -6.62
C LEU A 175 16.74 -3.54 -7.72
N SER A 176 16.42 -3.24 -8.97
CA SER A 176 16.72 -4.09 -10.13
C SER A 176 18.23 -4.31 -10.31
N GLN A 177 19.03 -3.25 -10.22
CA GLN A 177 20.50 -3.33 -10.28
C GLN A 177 21.10 -4.15 -9.14
N SER A 178 20.39 -4.27 -8.04
CA SER A 178 20.79 -5.16 -6.93
C SER A 178 20.52 -6.65 -7.25
N GLY A 179 20.04 -7.00 -8.44
CA GLY A 179 19.83 -8.39 -8.89
C GLY A 179 18.54 -9.04 -8.40
N PHE A 180 17.56 -8.25 -7.95
CA PHE A 180 16.22 -8.78 -7.64
C PHE A 180 15.33 -8.78 -8.88
N PRO A 181 14.53 -9.82 -9.12
CA PRO A 181 13.51 -9.82 -10.16
C PRO A 181 12.39 -8.86 -9.75
N VAL A 182 12.32 -7.71 -10.41
CA VAL A 182 11.33 -6.67 -10.11
C VAL A 182 10.47 -6.44 -11.33
N LEU A 183 9.18 -6.64 -11.19
CA LEU A 183 8.17 -6.19 -12.14
C LEU A 183 7.76 -4.75 -11.78
N LEU A 184 7.57 -3.92 -12.79
CA LEU A 184 7.09 -2.56 -12.62
C LEU A 184 5.63 -2.50 -13.07
N ASP A 185 4.78 -2.00 -12.19
CA ASP A 185 3.40 -1.63 -12.47
C ASP A 185 3.23 -0.18 -12.04
N LEU A 186 3.39 0.73 -12.98
CA LEU A 186 3.44 2.18 -12.70
C LEU A 186 2.13 2.84 -13.15
N PRO A 187 1.67 3.89 -12.45
CA PRO A 187 0.54 4.67 -12.89
C PRO A 187 0.82 5.28 -14.27
N ASN A 188 -0.14 5.14 -15.20
CA ASN A 188 0.00 5.66 -16.55
C ASN A 188 0.03 7.20 -16.54
N ASN A 189 1.06 7.77 -17.14
CA ASN A 189 1.29 9.22 -17.20
C ASN A 189 1.05 9.78 -18.59
N GLU A 190 -0.15 9.63 -19.13
CA GLU A 190 -0.53 10.22 -20.43
C GLU A 190 -0.58 11.76 -20.39
N SER A 191 -0.80 12.33 -19.21
CA SER A 191 -0.88 13.77 -19.00
C SER A 191 0.47 14.49 -19.02
N GLY A 192 1.59 13.76 -18.99
CA GLY A 192 2.95 14.31 -18.95
C GLY A 192 3.26 15.11 -17.68
N LYS A 193 2.53 14.86 -16.59
CA LYS A 193 2.83 15.49 -15.28
C LYS A 193 4.17 15.01 -14.76
N GLU A 194 4.86 15.85 -14.02
CA GLU A 194 6.13 15.52 -13.37
C GLU A 194 5.99 14.37 -12.34
N LYS A 195 4.82 14.26 -11.74
CA LYS A 195 4.46 13.21 -10.79
C LYS A 195 3.03 12.76 -11.00
N ILE A 196 2.81 11.45 -10.99
CA ILE A 196 1.50 10.80 -10.93
C ILE A 196 1.57 9.66 -9.93
N ASP A 197 0.56 9.55 -9.08
CA ASP A 197 0.37 8.45 -8.12
C ASP A 197 -0.91 7.65 -8.42
N TRP A 198 -1.09 6.52 -7.75
CA TRP A 198 -2.27 5.66 -7.93
C TRP A 198 -3.58 6.31 -7.49
N ASN A 199 -3.51 7.24 -6.53
CA ASN A 199 -4.68 7.98 -6.10
C ASN A 199 -5.14 8.99 -7.17
N ASP A 200 -4.21 9.56 -7.93
CA ASP A 200 -4.54 10.41 -9.09
C ASP A 200 -5.30 9.61 -10.16
N ILE A 201 -4.80 8.42 -10.53
CA ILE A 201 -5.46 7.53 -11.49
C ILE A 201 -6.88 7.13 -11.01
N LEU A 202 -7.02 6.78 -9.72
CA LEU A 202 -8.32 6.43 -9.16
C LEU A 202 -9.31 7.61 -9.22
N ARG A 203 -8.84 8.81 -8.93
CA ARG A 203 -9.68 10.03 -8.97
C ARG A 203 -10.11 10.38 -10.38
N GLU A 204 -9.21 10.27 -11.36
CA GLU A 204 -9.52 10.47 -12.78
C GLU A 204 -10.60 9.46 -13.23
N LYS A 205 -10.42 8.17 -12.96
CA LYS A 205 -11.45 7.15 -13.28
C LYS A 205 -12.81 7.41 -12.65
N LYS A 206 -12.84 7.85 -11.38
CA LYS A 206 -14.11 8.17 -10.70
C LYS A 206 -14.76 9.41 -11.27
N SER A 207 -14.00 10.42 -11.65
CA SER A 207 -14.50 11.64 -12.31
C SER A 207 -15.12 11.31 -13.67
N ASP A 208 -14.46 10.52 -14.50
CA ASP A 208 -14.95 10.08 -15.80
C ASP A 208 -16.24 9.26 -15.69
N PHE A 209 -16.31 8.39 -14.68
CA PHE A 209 -17.51 7.60 -14.43
C PHE A 209 -18.70 8.49 -14.01
N GLN A 210 -18.45 9.48 -13.16
CA GLN A 210 -19.49 10.41 -12.70
C GLN A 210 -20.00 11.28 -13.87
N PHE A 211 -19.10 11.80 -14.70
CA PHE A 211 -19.45 12.53 -15.90
C PHE A 211 -20.30 11.70 -16.88
N LYS A 212 -19.91 10.44 -17.12
CA LYS A 212 -20.71 9.53 -17.95
C LYS A 212 -22.09 9.25 -17.38
N LEU A 213 -22.22 9.09 -16.06
CA LEU A 213 -23.51 8.90 -15.39
C LEU A 213 -24.42 10.14 -15.51
N GLU A 214 -23.88 11.33 -15.37
CA GLU A 214 -24.61 12.57 -15.53
C GLU A 214 -25.08 12.73 -16.97
N THR A 215 -24.23 12.50 -17.96
CA THR A 215 -24.57 12.53 -19.38
C THR A 215 -25.69 11.53 -19.74
N VAL A 216 -25.63 10.31 -19.15
CA VAL A 216 -26.68 9.30 -19.35
C VAL A 216 -28.03 9.76 -18.73
N LYS A 217 -28.00 10.34 -17.52
CA LYS A 217 -29.19 10.89 -16.88
C LYS A 217 -29.82 12.02 -17.69
N ASP A 218 -29.00 12.90 -18.22
CA ASP A 218 -29.45 14.02 -19.07
C ASP A 218 -30.03 13.52 -20.40
N THR A 219 -29.53 12.42 -20.94
CA THR A 219 -29.98 11.86 -22.23
C THR A 219 -31.19 10.95 -22.08
N PHE A 220 -31.29 10.14 -21.01
CA PHE A 220 -32.31 9.09 -20.87
C PHE A 220 -33.20 9.23 -19.63
N GLY A 221 -33.05 10.27 -18.82
CA GLY A 221 -33.72 10.42 -17.53
C GLY A 221 -33.17 9.49 -16.44
N ASN A 222 -33.63 9.69 -15.21
CA ASN A 222 -33.20 8.84 -14.09
C ASN A 222 -33.65 7.39 -14.29
N PRO A 223 -32.75 6.40 -14.18
CA PRO A 223 -33.17 5.00 -14.21
C PRO A 223 -34.14 4.70 -13.06
N PRO A 224 -35.12 3.80 -13.25
CA PRO A 224 -36.12 3.51 -12.23
C PRO A 224 -35.42 2.97 -10.97
N VAL A 225 -35.72 3.60 -9.85
CA VAL A 225 -35.25 3.14 -8.53
C VAL A 225 -35.82 1.74 -8.28
N ARG A 226 -35.01 0.69 -8.31
CA ARG A 226 -35.43 -0.62 -7.82
C ARG A 226 -35.67 -0.49 -6.31
N GLN A 227 -36.93 -0.43 -5.91
CA GLN A 227 -37.32 -0.61 -4.53
C GLN A 227 -37.05 -2.05 -4.15
N THR A 228 -35.95 -2.30 -3.48
CA THR A 228 -35.75 -3.53 -2.70
C THR A 228 -36.41 -3.32 -1.35
N SER A 229 -37.74 -3.43 -1.34
CA SER A 229 -38.49 -3.66 -0.11
C SER A 229 -38.50 -5.16 0.16
N GLN A 230 -37.60 -5.59 1.02
CA GLN A 230 -37.83 -6.75 1.86
C GLN A 230 -37.35 -6.42 3.26
N CYS A 231 -38.30 -5.92 4.07
CA CYS A 231 -38.27 -6.09 5.51
C CYS A 231 -38.26 -7.60 5.78
N LEU A 232 -37.23 -8.09 6.43
CA LEU A 232 -37.30 -9.32 7.23
C LEU A 232 -37.53 -8.89 8.67
N GLU A 233 -38.80 -8.92 9.09
CA GLU A 233 -39.17 -9.12 10.48
C GLU A 233 -38.79 -10.57 10.84
N LEU A 234 -37.93 -10.72 11.85
CA LEU A 234 -37.99 -11.68 12.97
C LEU A 234 -36.78 -11.48 13.87
#